data_0a149b6456d7886a84f6d9a65902b19b
#
_entry.id   0a149b6456d7886a84f6d9a65902b19b
#
_cell.length_a   1.000
_cell.length_b   1.000
_cell.length_c   1.000
_cell.angle_alpha   90.00
_cell.angle_beta   90.00
_cell.angle_gamma   90.00
#
_symmetry.space_group_name_H-M   'P 1'
#
loop_
_entity.id
_entity.type
_entity.pdbx_description
1 polymer ?
#
loop_
_entity_poly.entity_id
_entity_poly.type
_entity_poly.pdbx_seq_one_letter_code
_entity_poly.pdbx_strand_id
1 'polypeptide(L)'
;NRINKPHRQDLYDRLSSLTCGNISLQSAGHELKYPGLDFVTYDRHYDNLSNLLSIKRNFQTSMFSLVTESQYEERFGIITEKTLNAIVAGHPFIVAGHQGCLDDIKGLGFKTYPTIFNEEYQYFENDERIDAMLDLNGAYFTRITTTALHDLVDEHRDIIDYNRDYFFDSFGPDRLEWLRTQLLNIWE
;
A
#
# COMPACT_ATOMS: atom_id res chain seq x y z
N ASN A 1 -6.30 3.06 -9.63
CA ASN A 1 -5.79 4.44 -9.54
C ASN A 1 -6.09 5.21 -10.81
N ARG A 2 -6.89 6.28 -10.71
CA ARG A 2 -7.48 6.97 -11.86
C ARG A 2 -6.57 7.99 -12.54
N ILE A 3 -5.43 8.29 -11.94
CA ILE A 3 -4.51 9.30 -12.45
C ILE A 3 -3.16 8.62 -12.64
N ASN A 4 -2.67 8.66 -13.86
CA ASN A 4 -1.31 8.25 -14.16
C ASN A 4 -0.36 9.25 -13.50
N LYS A 5 0.32 8.81 -12.44
CA LYS A 5 1.35 9.57 -11.74
C LYS A 5 2.72 9.05 -12.20
N PRO A 6 3.68 9.93 -12.49
CA PRO A 6 5.00 9.53 -13.00
C PRO A 6 5.69 8.45 -12.14
N HIS A 7 5.71 8.62 -10.84
CA HIS A 7 6.32 7.65 -9.92
C HIS A 7 5.66 6.26 -9.95
N ARG A 8 4.36 6.17 -10.25
CA ARG A 8 3.65 4.88 -10.39
C ARG A 8 4.01 4.18 -11.68
N GLN A 9 4.13 4.96 -12.76
CA GLN A 9 4.56 4.42 -14.05
C GLN A 9 6.00 3.92 -13.96
N ASP A 10 6.89 4.70 -13.38
CA ASP A 10 8.29 4.33 -13.18
C ASP A 10 8.42 3.04 -12.36
N LEU A 11 7.75 2.97 -11.21
CA LEU A 11 7.74 1.77 -10.38
C LEU A 11 7.16 0.56 -11.12
N TYR A 12 6.07 0.75 -11.88
CA TYR A 12 5.48 -0.30 -12.70
C TYR A 12 6.47 -0.82 -13.75
N ASP A 13 7.12 0.07 -14.50
CA ASP A 13 8.04 -0.30 -15.58
C ASP A 13 9.22 -1.10 -15.03
N ARG A 14 9.75 -0.74 -13.88
CA ARG A 14 10.84 -1.45 -13.19
C ARG A 14 10.42 -2.82 -12.67
N LEU A 15 9.23 -2.92 -12.09
CA LEU A 15 8.72 -4.17 -11.53
C LEU A 15 8.10 -5.10 -12.58
N SER A 16 7.68 -4.58 -13.73
CA SER A 16 7.00 -5.38 -14.77
C SER A 16 7.87 -6.49 -15.38
N SER A 17 9.19 -6.34 -15.29
CA SER A 17 10.15 -7.38 -15.68
C SER A 17 10.33 -8.49 -14.64
N LEU A 18 9.82 -8.31 -13.42
CA LEU A 18 9.89 -9.31 -12.37
C LEU A 18 8.79 -10.35 -12.57
N THR A 19 9.15 -11.61 -12.43
CA THR A 19 8.23 -12.74 -12.64
C THR A 19 7.37 -13.08 -11.43
N CYS A 20 7.55 -12.37 -10.32
CA CYS A 20 6.84 -12.61 -9.06
C CYS A 20 5.96 -11.41 -8.69
N GLY A 21 4.74 -11.71 -8.23
CA GLY A 21 3.81 -10.74 -7.70
C GLY A 21 2.69 -10.32 -8.65
N ASN A 22 1.63 -9.79 -8.05
CA ASN A 22 0.49 -9.20 -8.75
C ASN A 22 0.66 -7.69 -8.78
N ILE A 23 1.01 -7.12 -9.92
CA ILE A 23 1.16 -5.69 -10.10
C ILE A 23 -0.08 -5.16 -10.83
N SER A 24 -0.76 -4.18 -10.28
CA SER A 24 -1.86 -3.49 -10.96
C SER A 24 -1.56 -2.02 -11.14
N LEU A 25 -1.48 -1.57 -12.39
CA LEU A 25 -1.46 -0.17 -12.75
C LEU A 25 -2.72 0.15 -13.55
N GLN A 26 -3.61 0.96 -13.00
CA GLN A 26 -4.71 1.52 -13.77
C GLN A 26 -4.28 2.87 -14.36
N SER A 27 -3.80 2.86 -15.59
CA SER A 27 -3.74 4.07 -16.40
C SER A 27 -4.96 4.14 -17.32
N ALA A 28 -5.41 5.36 -17.61
CA ALA A 28 -6.50 5.56 -18.57
C ALA A 28 -6.06 5.01 -19.94
N GLY A 29 -6.59 3.86 -20.33
CA GLY A 29 -6.40 3.27 -21.66
C GLY A 29 -5.46 2.06 -21.77
N HIS A 30 -4.83 1.61 -20.70
CA HIS A 30 -4.01 0.38 -20.74
C HIS A 30 -4.64 -0.74 -19.92
N GLU A 31 -5.11 -1.79 -20.61
CA GLU A 31 -5.38 -3.08 -19.99
C GLU A 31 -4.06 -3.82 -19.78
N LEU A 32 -3.72 -4.07 -18.53
CA LEU A 32 -2.57 -4.90 -18.20
C LEU A 32 -2.98 -6.37 -18.29
N LYS A 33 -2.42 -7.08 -19.23
CA LYS A 33 -2.62 -8.52 -19.40
C LYS A 33 -1.47 -9.26 -18.72
N TYR A 34 -1.77 -9.99 -17.66
CA TYR A 34 -0.85 -10.97 -17.07
C TYR A 34 -1.14 -12.36 -17.60
N PRO A 35 -0.14 -13.14 -18.04
CA PRO A 35 -0.35 -14.53 -18.41
C PRO A 35 -0.83 -15.33 -17.20
N GLY A 36 -2.04 -15.88 -17.27
CA GLY A 36 -2.59 -16.80 -16.27
C GLY A 36 -3.45 -16.20 -15.16
N LEU A 37 -3.74 -14.89 -15.21
CA LEU A 37 -4.69 -14.26 -14.30
C LEU A 37 -5.89 -13.71 -15.07
N ASP A 38 -7.10 -14.12 -14.66
CA ASP A 38 -8.34 -13.51 -15.15
C ASP A 38 -8.43 -12.07 -14.65
N PHE A 39 -8.57 -11.14 -15.57
CA PHE A 39 -8.67 -9.71 -15.26
C PHE A 39 -9.99 -9.39 -14.58
N VAL A 40 -9.90 -8.66 -13.49
CA VAL A 40 -11.02 -7.84 -13.05
C VAL A 40 -10.89 -6.51 -13.78
N THR A 41 -11.63 -6.34 -14.87
CA THR A 41 -11.87 -5.03 -15.48
C THR A 41 -12.61 -4.18 -14.46
N TYR A 42 -11.95 -3.12 -13.97
CA TYR A 42 -12.64 -2.10 -13.20
C TYR A 42 -13.54 -1.32 -14.14
N ASP A 43 -14.80 -1.72 -14.26
CA ASP A 43 -15.81 -0.92 -14.92
C ASP A 43 -15.96 0.42 -14.18
N ARG A 44 -16.17 1.50 -14.91
CA ARG A 44 -16.18 2.89 -14.40
C ARG A 44 -17.34 3.18 -13.46
N HIS A 45 -18.22 2.26 -13.24
CA HIS A 45 -19.32 2.38 -12.29
C HIS A 45 -18.85 1.98 -10.89
N TYR A 46 -19.01 2.91 -9.96
CA TYR A 46 -18.71 2.75 -8.54
C TYR A 46 -19.55 1.64 -7.91
N ASP A 47 -19.21 0.42 -8.18
CA ASP A 47 -19.60 -0.67 -7.32
C ASP A 47 -18.48 -0.91 -6.30
N ASN A 48 -18.58 -0.21 -5.18
CA ASN A 48 -17.59 -0.29 -4.09
C ASN A 48 -17.42 -1.72 -3.56
N LEU A 49 -18.45 -2.56 -3.72
CA LEU A 49 -18.43 -3.93 -3.20
C LEU A 49 -17.63 -4.88 -4.11
N SER A 50 -17.79 -4.78 -5.43
CA SER A 50 -17.00 -5.59 -6.37
C SER A 50 -15.50 -5.24 -6.31
N ASN A 51 -15.19 -3.97 -6.10
CA ASN A 51 -13.83 -3.50 -5.86
C ASN A 51 -13.22 -4.08 -4.57
N LEU A 52 -13.96 -4.11 -3.49
CA LEU A 52 -13.53 -4.70 -2.23
C LEU A 52 -13.29 -6.21 -2.35
N LEU A 53 -14.14 -6.92 -3.08
CA LEU A 53 -14.00 -8.37 -3.29
C LEU A 53 -12.77 -8.72 -4.16
N SER A 54 -12.48 -7.92 -5.18
CA SER A 54 -11.28 -8.12 -6.01
C SER A 54 -9.99 -7.81 -5.24
N ILE A 55 -10.00 -6.74 -4.45
CA ILE A 55 -8.89 -6.37 -3.57
C ILE A 55 -8.66 -7.47 -2.52
N LYS A 56 -9.71 -8.02 -1.93
CA LYS A 56 -9.62 -9.11 -0.96
C LYS A 56 -8.84 -10.31 -1.52
N ARG A 57 -9.13 -10.73 -2.75
CA ARG A 57 -8.42 -11.85 -3.39
C ARG A 57 -6.93 -11.58 -3.51
N ASN A 58 -6.54 -10.36 -3.90
CA ASN A 58 -5.14 -9.99 -4.02
C ASN A 58 -4.40 -10.09 -2.67
N PHE A 59 -5.01 -9.63 -1.60
CA PHE A 59 -4.44 -9.78 -0.25
C PHE A 59 -4.35 -11.24 0.19
N GLN A 60 -5.30 -12.11 -0.19
CA GLN A 60 -5.27 -13.53 0.14
C GLN A 60 -4.22 -14.34 -0.64
N THR A 61 -3.74 -13.83 -1.76
CA THR A 61 -2.81 -14.52 -2.66
C THR A 61 -1.41 -13.87 -2.70
N SER A 62 -1.17 -12.88 -1.87
CA SER A 62 0.12 -12.19 -1.73
C SER A 62 0.54 -12.11 -0.27
N MET A 63 1.83 -11.97 -0.02
CA MET A 63 2.42 -12.01 1.31
C MET A 63 2.67 -10.62 1.89
N PHE A 64 2.83 -9.62 1.05
CA PHE A 64 2.98 -8.22 1.44
C PHE A 64 2.45 -7.30 0.34
N SER A 65 2.26 -6.04 0.67
CA SER A 65 1.78 -5.01 -0.26
C SER A 65 2.85 -3.98 -0.55
N LEU A 66 3.13 -3.75 -1.84
CA LEU A 66 3.81 -2.54 -2.27
C LEU A 66 2.75 -1.49 -2.61
N VAL A 67 2.65 -0.51 -1.73
CA VAL A 67 1.65 0.56 -1.83
C VAL A 67 2.24 1.76 -2.55
N THR A 68 1.52 2.34 -3.50
CA THR A 68 1.88 3.62 -4.12
C THR A 68 0.88 4.68 -3.70
N GLU A 69 1.31 5.63 -2.88
CA GLU A 69 0.45 6.71 -2.44
C GLU A 69 0.19 7.73 -3.55
N SER A 70 -0.80 8.59 -3.33
CA SER A 70 -1.20 9.58 -4.32
C SER A 70 -0.25 10.77 -4.38
N GLN A 71 0.39 11.10 -3.26
CA GLN A 71 1.37 12.17 -3.12
C GLN A 71 2.76 11.55 -2.98
N TYR A 72 3.68 12.02 -3.79
CA TYR A 72 5.04 11.48 -3.87
C TYR A 72 6.11 12.58 -3.86
N GLU A 73 5.90 13.64 -4.64
CA GLU A 73 6.85 14.75 -4.80
C GLU A 73 6.66 15.82 -3.71
N GLU A 74 5.51 15.83 -3.07
CA GLU A 74 5.19 16.79 -2.03
C GLU A 74 5.98 16.47 -0.74
N ARG A 75 6.32 17.51 0.03
CA ARG A 75 6.98 17.36 1.34
C ARG A 75 6.06 16.82 2.42
N PHE A 76 4.77 17.05 2.26
CA PHE A 76 3.73 16.62 3.17
C PHE A 76 2.69 15.88 2.37
N GLY A 77 2.30 14.73 2.83
CA GLY A 77 1.33 13.91 2.14
C GLY A 77 0.22 13.44 3.07
N ILE A 78 -0.81 12.90 2.46
CA ILE A 78 -1.91 12.26 3.17
C ILE A 78 -1.76 10.75 2.96
N ILE A 79 -1.77 9.99 4.04
CA ILE A 79 -1.91 8.55 3.98
C ILE A 79 -3.33 8.24 3.55
N THR A 80 -3.46 7.51 2.44
CA THR A 80 -4.75 7.28 1.80
C THR A 80 -5.28 5.87 2.10
N GLU A 81 -6.47 5.61 1.57
CA GLU A 81 -7.10 4.29 1.64
C GLU A 81 -6.22 3.13 1.17
N LYS A 82 -5.18 3.38 0.38
CA LYS A 82 -4.30 2.33 -0.16
C LYS A 82 -3.46 1.69 0.93
N THR A 83 -2.82 2.50 1.76
CA THR A 83 -2.07 2.02 2.93
C THR A 83 -3.04 1.46 3.97
N LEU A 84 -4.17 2.15 4.23
CA LEU A 84 -5.17 1.67 5.18
C LEU A 84 -5.77 0.33 4.77
N ASN A 85 -5.96 0.07 3.48
CA ASN A 85 -6.43 -1.23 2.99
C ASN A 85 -5.43 -2.37 3.31
N ALA A 86 -4.12 -2.13 3.18
CA ALA A 86 -3.11 -3.11 3.57
C ALA A 86 -3.16 -3.40 5.08
N ILE A 87 -3.33 -2.36 5.91
CA ILE A 87 -3.48 -2.48 7.35
C ILE A 87 -4.71 -3.31 7.71
N VAL A 88 -5.88 -2.96 7.19
CA VAL A 88 -7.15 -3.66 7.44
C VAL A 88 -7.10 -5.11 6.97
N ALA A 89 -6.42 -5.37 5.85
CA ALA A 89 -6.24 -6.72 5.34
C ALA A 89 -5.27 -7.57 6.18
N GLY A 90 -4.57 -6.98 7.14
CA GLY A 90 -3.54 -7.67 7.91
C GLY A 90 -2.31 -8.02 7.08
N HIS A 91 -1.89 -7.09 6.23
CA HIS A 91 -0.81 -7.30 5.27
C HIS A 91 0.42 -6.46 5.63
N PRO A 92 1.62 -7.04 5.76
CA PRO A 92 2.84 -6.24 5.78
C PRO A 92 2.91 -5.36 4.54
N PHE A 93 3.46 -4.16 4.68
CA PHE A 93 3.51 -3.22 3.57
C PHE A 93 4.82 -2.43 3.50
N ILE A 94 5.19 -2.07 2.27
CA ILE A 94 6.20 -1.07 1.93
C ILE A 94 5.51 0.02 1.09
N VAL A 95 5.85 1.29 1.29
CA VAL A 95 5.10 2.41 0.72
C VAL A 95 5.98 3.31 -0.13
N ALA A 96 5.67 3.42 -1.41
CA ALA A 96 6.17 4.48 -2.28
C ALA A 96 5.26 5.72 -2.14
N GLY A 97 5.64 6.62 -1.27
CA GLY A 97 4.91 7.84 -0.92
C GLY A 97 5.84 9.07 -0.87
N HIS A 98 5.35 10.18 -0.33
CA HIS A 98 6.15 11.37 -0.08
C HIS A 98 7.30 11.10 0.89
N GLN A 99 8.28 12.00 0.93
CA GLN A 99 9.42 11.87 1.85
C GLN A 99 8.94 11.84 3.31
N GLY A 100 9.36 10.82 4.07
CA GLY A 100 8.93 10.63 5.46
C GLY A 100 7.55 10.00 5.62
N CYS A 101 6.94 9.43 4.57
CA CYS A 101 5.59 8.88 4.65
C CYS A 101 5.43 7.74 5.67
N LEU A 102 6.47 6.96 5.94
CA LEU A 102 6.42 5.92 6.99
C LEU A 102 6.43 6.54 8.39
N ASP A 103 7.08 7.68 8.58
CA ASP A 103 7.03 8.40 9.85
C ASP A 103 5.65 9.00 10.09
N ASP A 104 4.98 9.47 9.05
CA ASP A 104 3.58 9.89 9.14
C ASP A 104 2.65 8.74 9.50
N ILE A 105 2.86 7.55 8.94
CA ILE A 105 2.11 6.34 9.33
C ILE A 105 2.33 6.02 10.81
N LYS A 106 3.57 6.10 11.30
CA LYS A 106 3.90 5.94 12.73
C LYS A 106 3.25 7.04 13.57
N GLY A 107 3.26 8.28 13.10
CA GLY A 107 2.59 9.42 13.73
C GLY A 107 1.08 9.26 13.86
N LEU A 108 0.44 8.50 12.97
CA LEU A 108 -0.96 8.12 13.07
C LEU A 108 -1.23 6.99 14.08
N GLY A 109 -0.18 6.42 14.71
CA GLY A 109 -0.27 5.33 15.69
C GLY A 109 -0.09 3.92 15.13
N PHE A 110 0.11 3.76 13.83
CA PHE A 110 0.39 2.46 13.23
C PHE A 110 1.86 2.09 13.32
N LYS A 111 2.14 0.80 13.30
CA LYS A 111 3.50 0.24 13.21
C LYS A 111 3.85 -0.03 11.75
N THR A 112 5.11 0.18 11.42
CA THR A 112 5.70 -0.22 10.13
C THR A 112 6.55 -1.48 10.30
N TYR A 113 7.27 -1.91 9.27
CA TYR A 113 7.93 -3.20 9.23
C TYR A 113 9.46 -3.07 9.00
N PRO A 114 10.21 -2.34 9.88
CA PRO A 114 11.64 -2.09 9.69
C PRO A 114 12.51 -3.34 9.79
N THR A 115 11.99 -4.40 10.38
CA THR A 115 12.66 -5.70 10.48
C THR A 115 12.49 -6.56 9.23
N ILE A 116 11.47 -6.26 8.41
CA ILE A 116 11.26 -6.87 7.10
C ILE A 116 11.91 -6.01 6.02
N PHE A 117 11.53 -4.72 5.97
CA PHE A 117 11.94 -3.81 4.91
C PHE A 117 12.93 -2.78 5.45
N ASN A 118 13.99 -2.52 4.70
CA ASN A 118 14.82 -1.36 4.98
C ASN A 118 14.03 -0.09 4.65
N GLU A 119 13.67 0.69 5.66
CA GLU A 119 12.81 1.86 5.56
C GLU A 119 13.59 3.16 5.30
N GLU A 120 14.93 3.13 5.22
CA GLU A 120 15.76 4.32 4.99
C GLU A 120 15.48 4.99 3.64
N TYR A 121 14.96 4.24 2.66
CA TYR A 121 14.60 4.78 1.35
C TYR A 121 13.64 5.97 1.44
N GLN A 122 12.81 6.05 2.47
CA GLN A 122 11.82 7.13 2.61
C GLN A 122 12.43 8.53 2.74
N TYR A 123 13.70 8.63 3.14
CA TYR A 123 14.40 9.90 3.34
C TYR A 123 15.12 10.41 2.09
N PHE A 124 15.21 9.61 1.05
CA PHE A 124 15.80 10.02 -0.23
C PHE A 124 14.92 11.04 -0.95
N GLU A 125 15.55 11.85 -1.80
CA GLU A 125 14.84 12.80 -2.66
C GLU A 125 13.94 12.06 -3.68
N ASN A 126 13.01 12.78 -4.28
CA ASN A 126 11.98 12.22 -5.15
C ASN A 126 12.53 11.28 -6.23
N ASP A 127 13.57 11.72 -6.94
CA ASP A 127 14.13 10.99 -8.09
C ASP A 127 14.87 9.71 -7.66
N GLU A 128 15.39 9.68 -6.45
CA GLU A 128 16.21 8.59 -5.93
C GLU A 128 15.42 7.63 -5.03
N ARG A 129 14.26 8.03 -4.52
CA ARG A 129 13.53 7.27 -3.50
C ARG A 129 13.05 5.91 -3.98
N ILE A 130 12.57 5.81 -5.22
CA ILE A 130 12.18 4.52 -5.81
C ILE A 130 13.41 3.67 -6.04
N ASP A 131 14.51 4.23 -6.53
CA ASP A 131 15.76 3.51 -6.72
C ASP A 131 16.25 2.95 -5.39
N ALA A 132 16.34 3.78 -4.36
CA ALA A 132 16.74 3.37 -3.02
C ALA A 132 15.79 2.30 -2.45
N MET A 133 14.48 2.45 -2.63
CA MET A 133 13.50 1.45 -2.19
C MET A 133 13.74 0.09 -2.84
N LEU A 134 13.97 0.07 -4.15
CA LEU A 134 14.21 -1.16 -4.90
C LEU A 134 15.59 -1.76 -4.61
N ASP A 135 16.62 -0.95 -4.47
CA ASP A 135 17.98 -1.40 -4.18
C ASP A 135 18.07 -2.00 -2.77
N LEU A 136 17.51 -1.33 -1.78
CA LEU A 136 17.54 -1.76 -0.39
C LEU A 136 16.63 -2.97 -0.11
N ASN A 137 15.56 -3.14 -0.90
CA ASN A 137 14.57 -4.18 -0.68
C ASN A 137 14.44 -5.19 -1.84
N GLY A 138 15.31 -5.13 -2.83
CA GLY A 138 15.22 -5.90 -4.07
C GLY A 138 15.16 -7.43 -3.88
N ALA A 139 15.73 -7.94 -2.80
CA ALA A 139 15.67 -9.36 -2.48
C ALA A 139 14.24 -9.86 -2.27
N TYR A 140 13.36 -9.04 -1.69
CA TYR A 140 11.94 -9.39 -1.47
C TYR A 140 11.13 -9.41 -2.78
N PHE A 141 11.55 -8.65 -3.77
CA PHE A 141 10.89 -8.62 -5.07
C PHE A 141 11.38 -9.69 -6.05
N THR A 142 12.57 -10.28 -5.81
CA THR A 142 13.21 -11.11 -6.84
C THR A 142 13.70 -12.48 -6.36
N ARG A 143 14.03 -12.66 -5.08
CA ARG A 143 14.79 -13.82 -4.61
C ARG A 143 14.20 -14.56 -3.42
N ILE A 144 13.25 -13.97 -2.71
CA ILE A 144 12.69 -14.59 -1.53
C ILE A 144 11.79 -15.76 -1.92
N THR A 145 11.92 -16.88 -1.24
CA THR A 145 11.03 -18.02 -1.44
C THR A 145 9.70 -17.80 -0.72
N THR A 146 8.64 -18.44 -1.21
CA THR A 146 7.31 -18.40 -0.57
C THR A 146 7.38 -18.85 0.90
N THR A 147 8.14 -19.89 1.21
CA THR A 147 8.30 -20.39 2.59
C THR A 147 8.95 -19.33 3.48
N ALA A 148 10.05 -18.71 3.04
CA ALA A 148 10.73 -17.68 3.83
C ALA A 148 9.83 -16.43 4.03
N LEU A 149 8.98 -16.10 3.07
CA LEU A 149 7.98 -15.05 3.23
C LEU A 149 6.89 -15.41 4.24
N HIS A 150 6.42 -16.66 4.25
CA HIS A 150 5.46 -17.12 5.25
C HIS A 150 6.04 -17.02 6.66
N ASP A 151 7.24 -17.56 6.86
CA ASP A 151 7.93 -17.51 8.16
C ASP A 151 8.08 -16.04 8.63
N LEU A 152 8.47 -15.14 7.71
CA LEU A 152 8.63 -13.72 8.00
C LEU A 152 7.32 -13.05 8.41
N VAL A 153 6.20 -13.35 7.72
CA VAL A 153 4.87 -12.82 8.07
C VAL A 153 4.42 -13.36 9.43
N ASP A 154 4.67 -14.62 9.71
CA ASP A 154 4.30 -15.23 10.99
C ASP A 154 5.12 -14.67 12.16
N GLU A 155 6.41 -14.39 11.96
CA GLU A 155 7.27 -13.72 12.94
C GLU A 155 6.81 -12.29 13.29
N HIS A 156 6.06 -11.65 12.39
CA HIS A 156 5.57 -10.27 12.57
C HIS A 156 4.06 -10.19 12.81
N ARG A 157 3.46 -11.32 13.21
CA ARG A 157 2.02 -11.41 13.47
C ARG A 157 1.54 -10.40 14.52
N ASP A 158 2.36 -10.11 15.51
CA ASP A 158 2.09 -9.14 16.56
C ASP A 158 1.92 -7.70 16.03
N ILE A 159 2.71 -7.30 15.03
CA ILE A 159 2.58 -5.99 14.36
C ILE A 159 1.31 -5.96 13.50
N ILE A 160 1.06 -7.04 12.77
CA ILE A 160 -0.11 -7.18 11.90
C ILE A 160 -1.39 -7.06 12.72
N ASP A 161 -1.49 -7.85 13.78
CA ASP A 161 -2.67 -7.87 14.65
C ASP A 161 -2.85 -6.53 15.37
N TYR A 162 -1.76 -5.96 15.93
CA TYR A 162 -1.80 -4.62 16.52
C TYR A 162 -2.36 -3.58 15.56
N ASN A 163 -1.86 -3.49 14.33
CA ASN A 163 -2.30 -2.50 13.37
C ASN A 163 -3.77 -2.64 13.01
N ARG A 164 -4.24 -3.88 12.84
CA ARG A 164 -5.62 -4.18 12.52
C ARG A 164 -6.55 -3.84 13.68
N ASP A 165 -6.20 -4.26 14.89
CA ASP A 165 -6.99 -3.99 16.09
C ASP A 165 -7.02 -2.48 16.37
N TYR A 166 -5.89 -1.79 16.27
CA TYR A 166 -5.83 -0.35 16.42
C TYR A 166 -6.72 0.38 15.39
N PHE A 167 -6.74 -0.09 14.14
CA PHE A 167 -7.61 0.50 13.11
C PHE A 167 -9.08 0.38 13.48
N PHE A 168 -9.53 -0.80 13.92
CA PHE A 168 -10.95 -1.05 14.21
C PHE A 168 -11.39 -0.50 15.57
N ASP A 169 -10.53 -0.54 16.57
CA ASP A 169 -10.90 -0.21 17.95
C ASP A 169 -10.67 1.26 18.31
N SER A 170 -9.79 1.95 17.59
CA SER A 170 -9.40 3.32 17.92
C SER A 170 -9.40 4.24 16.69
N PHE A 171 -8.51 4.03 15.73
CA PHE A 171 -8.30 4.96 14.62
C PHE A 171 -9.55 5.22 13.78
N GLY A 172 -10.29 4.20 13.42
CA GLY A 172 -11.53 4.30 12.63
C GLY A 172 -12.67 4.98 13.41
N PRO A 173 -12.98 4.54 14.61
CA PRO A 173 -13.99 5.19 15.46
C PRO A 173 -13.67 6.66 15.74
N ASP A 174 -12.44 7.01 16.09
CA ASP A 174 -12.03 8.39 16.38
C ASP A 174 -12.20 9.31 15.15
N ARG A 175 -11.89 8.80 13.95
CA ARG A 175 -12.09 9.54 12.70
C ARG A 175 -13.56 9.74 12.36
N LEU A 176 -14.39 8.75 12.60
CA LEU A 176 -15.85 8.87 12.40
C LEU A 176 -16.47 9.87 13.38
N GLU A 177 -16.07 9.87 14.63
CA GLU A 177 -16.55 10.83 15.63
C GLU A 177 -16.07 12.25 15.33
N TRP A 178 -14.82 12.40 14.90
CA TRP A 178 -14.31 13.69 14.42
C TRP A 178 -15.12 14.22 13.23
N LEU A 179 -15.39 13.39 12.22
CA LEU A 179 -16.21 13.77 11.06
C LEU A 179 -17.62 14.17 11.47
N ARG A 180 -18.24 13.40 12.37
CA ARG A 180 -19.56 13.71 12.91
C ARG A 180 -19.59 15.08 13.57
N THR A 181 -18.60 15.37 14.41
CA THR A 181 -18.47 16.66 15.10
C THR A 181 -18.32 17.81 14.11
N GLN A 182 -17.48 17.65 13.07
CA GLN A 182 -17.32 18.69 12.03
C GLN A 182 -18.64 18.94 11.28
N LEU A 183 -19.36 17.88 10.93
CA LEU A 183 -20.64 18.02 10.21
C LEU A 183 -21.69 18.72 11.07
N LEU A 184 -21.78 18.41 12.36
CA LEU A 184 -22.71 19.10 13.27
C LEU A 184 -22.39 20.60 13.37
N ASN A 185 -21.11 20.96 13.48
CA ASN A 185 -20.69 22.36 13.57
C ASN A 185 -20.97 23.17 12.30
N ILE A 186 -21.15 22.52 11.14
CA ILE A 186 -21.50 23.21 9.86
C ILE A 186 -23.01 23.51 9.80
N TRP A 187 -23.83 22.74 10.50
CA TRP A 187 -25.29 22.84 10.44
C TRP A 187 -25.92 23.63 11.63
N GLU A 188 -25.12 24.00 12.62
CA GLU A 188 -25.47 24.95 13.69
C GLU A 188 -25.08 26.39 13.30
#